data_51b2604dfd8c8586d8cab2e421856455
#
_entry.id   51b2604dfd8c8586d8cab2e421856455
#
_cell.length_a   1.000
_cell.length_b   1.000
_cell.length_c   1.000
_cell.angle_alpha   90.00
_cell.angle_beta   90.00
_cell.angle_gamma   90.00
#
_symmetry.space_group_name_H-M   'P 1'
#
loop_
_entity.id
_entity.type
_entity.pdbx_description
1 polymer ?
#
loop_
_entity_poly.entity_id
_entity_poly.type
_entity_poly.pdbx_seq_one_letter_code
_entity_poly.pdbx_strand_id
1 'polypeptide(L)'
;MINDKLKRSFEYLRISLTDRCNYRCSYCMPKDIFNSDYKYLRKSELLTFEEILSFISILTNFNLKKIRLTGGEPLLRRNIENLIGKIKGLGIDHVALTTNGALLNYNKAELLKKNGLDSVTISLDSLKCSINRKINPHSNISKVIDAIYIAIDVFGSAKINVVVMKNINSQEILDIINKFKNLNVEIRFIEFMDVGETNEWNFEKVYSSESIYNDISRHYTLTKLVDEKNSTSTKWQLKNLSAKVGFISSITRPFCGSCNRARLSADGFFYTCLFATHGYNVLKRLRSSSSELKLKNDIQDIWSKRIDQYSVLRKTHRIGNDRENKIEMSYIGG
;
A
#
# COMPACT_ATOMS: atom_id res chain seq x y z
N MET A 1 -10.44 17.25 14.09
CA MET A 1 -10.73 16.47 12.87
C MET A 1 -10.86 17.43 11.70
N ILE A 2 -10.19 17.18 10.58
CA ILE A 2 -10.36 17.98 9.35
C ILE A 2 -11.06 17.15 8.28
N ASN A 3 -11.95 17.79 7.52
CA ASN A 3 -12.65 17.19 6.40
C ASN A 3 -12.32 17.92 5.11
N ASP A 4 -12.30 17.19 4.00
CA ASP A 4 -12.17 17.77 2.68
C ASP A 4 -13.53 18.27 2.13
N LYS A 5 -13.54 18.80 0.90
CA LYS A 5 -14.78 19.29 0.25
C LYS A 5 -15.83 18.20 -0.01
N LEU A 6 -15.43 16.93 0.03
CA LEU A 6 -16.29 15.76 -0.12
C LEU A 6 -16.66 15.13 1.25
N LYS A 7 -16.42 15.83 2.36
CA LYS A 7 -16.67 15.41 3.75
C LYS A 7 -15.88 14.16 4.17
N ARG A 8 -14.70 13.92 3.56
CA ARG A 8 -13.81 12.81 3.91
C ARG A 8 -12.81 13.27 4.97
N SER A 9 -12.78 12.58 6.10
CA SER A 9 -11.85 12.85 7.20
C SER A 9 -10.42 12.44 6.86
N PHE A 10 -9.42 13.12 7.47
CA PHE A 10 -8.02 12.71 7.39
C PHE A 10 -7.69 11.81 8.58
N GLU A 11 -7.63 10.50 8.40
CA GLU A 11 -7.43 9.54 9.48
C GLU A 11 -6.30 8.53 9.21
N TYR A 12 -5.79 8.47 7.97
CA TYR A 12 -4.87 7.44 7.56
C TYR A 12 -3.71 8.01 6.73
N LEU A 13 -2.48 7.82 7.22
CA LEU A 13 -1.26 8.19 6.50
C LEU A 13 -0.50 6.95 6.05
N ARG A 14 -0.10 6.91 4.79
CA ARG A 14 0.87 5.94 4.26
C ARG A 14 2.22 6.63 4.13
N ILE A 15 3.27 6.03 4.66
CA ILE A 15 4.62 6.59 4.65
C ILE A 15 5.53 5.66 3.86
N SER A 16 6.09 6.18 2.77
CA SER A 16 7.17 5.56 2.04
C SER A 16 8.47 5.82 2.80
N LEU A 17 9.12 4.77 3.29
CA LEU A 17 10.36 4.90 4.06
C LEU A 17 11.60 4.97 3.17
N THR A 18 11.49 4.50 1.93
CA THR A 18 12.56 4.46 0.94
C THR A 18 11.98 4.25 -0.45
N ASP A 19 12.66 4.76 -1.46
CA ASP A 19 12.41 4.50 -2.87
C ASP A 19 13.08 3.20 -3.37
N ARG A 20 13.93 2.57 -2.55
CA ARG A 20 14.66 1.34 -2.89
C ARG A 20 13.84 0.10 -2.61
N CYS A 21 13.92 -0.88 -3.50
CA CYS A 21 13.35 -2.20 -3.31
C CYS A 21 14.34 -3.29 -3.77
N ASN A 22 14.32 -4.43 -3.11
CA ASN A 22 15.08 -5.63 -3.51
C ASN A 22 14.34 -6.44 -4.58
N TYR A 23 13.11 -6.06 -4.96
CA TYR A 23 12.30 -6.67 -6.01
C TYR A 23 12.15 -5.74 -7.22
N ARG A 24 11.77 -6.31 -8.38
CA ARG A 24 11.56 -5.62 -9.65
C ARG A 24 10.25 -6.08 -10.28
N CYS A 25 9.15 -5.80 -9.55
CA CYS A 25 7.81 -6.14 -10.03
C CYS A 25 7.47 -5.31 -11.27
N SER A 26 7.03 -5.97 -12.35
CA SER A 26 6.74 -5.34 -13.64
C SER A 26 5.68 -4.25 -13.58
N TYR A 27 4.79 -4.33 -12.60
CA TYR A 27 3.73 -3.35 -12.40
C TYR A 27 4.11 -2.17 -11.45
N CYS A 28 5.32 -2.20 -10.86
CA CYS A 28 5.73 -1.21 -9.85
C CYS A 28 7.13 -0.65 -10.11
N MET A 29 8.10 -1.51 -10.36
CA MET A 29 9.51 -1.16 -10.59
C MET A 29 10.11 -2.05 -11.69
N PRO A 30 9.66 -1.95 -12.95
CA PRO A 30 10.15 -2.80 -14.03
C PRO A 30 11.67 -2.67 -14.18
N LYS A 31 12.34 -3.83 -14.35
CA LYS A 31 13.82 -3.96 -14.32
C LYS A 31 14.53 -3.12 -15.39
N ASP A 32 13.85 -2.87 -16.52
CA ASP A 32 14.44 -2.16 -17.65
C ASP A 32 14.58 -0.66 -17.36
N ILE A 33 13.74 -0.13 -16.46
CA ILE A 33 13.78 1.26 -16.00
C ILE A 33 14.55 1.37 -14.69
N PHE A 34 14.21 0.52 -13.71
CA PHE A 34 14.83 0.52 -12.38
C PHE A 34 16.06 -0.40 -12.32
N ASN A 35 16.97 -0.22 -13.27
CA ASN A 35 18.22 -0.97 -13.41
C ASN A 35 19.35 -0.40 -12.53
N SER A 36 20.60 -0.79 -12.80
CA SER A 36 21.79 -0.32 -12.08
C SER A 36 22.04 1.18 -12.22
N ASP A 37 21.59 1.78 -13.33
CA ASP A 37 21.84 3.19 -13.66
C ASP A 37 20.77 4.13 -13.11
N TYR A 38 19.67 3.55 -12.60
CA TYR A 38 18.59 4.32 -11.98
C TYR A 38 19.08 5.06 -10.74
N LYS A 39 18.85 6.36 -10.71
CA LYS A 39 19.27 7.25 -9.61
C LYS A 39 18.25 7.26 -8.47
N TYR A 40 18.48 6.38 -7.49
CA TYR A 40 17.74 6.41 -6.25
C TYR A 40 18.11 7.62 -5.39
N LEU A 41 17.19 8.00 -4.51
CA LEU A 41 17.43 9.07 -3.53
C LEU A 41 18.71 8.79 -2.71
N ARG A 42 19.50 9.83 -2.51
CA ARG A 42 20.64 9.79 -1.60
C ARG A 42 20.13 9.77 -0.16
N LYS A 43 20.96 9.26 0.76
CA LYS A 43 20.59 9.19 2.19
C LYS A 43 20.21 10.56 2.77
N SER A 44 20.85 11.64 2.32
CA SER A 44 20.57 13.02 2.73
C SER A 44 19.23 13.57 2.19
N GLU A 45 18.68 12.96 1.15
CA GLU A 45 17.40 13.35 0.55
C GLU A 45 16.23 12.61 1.20
N LEU A 46 16.50 11.48 1.88
CA LEU A 46 15.47 10.76 2.62
C LEU A 46 15.10 11.48 3.91
N LEU A 47 13.83 11.38 4.29
CA LEU A 47 13.37 11.75 5.64
C LEU A 47 14.12 10.90 6.69
N THR A 48 14.59 11.53 7.75
CA THR A 48 15.03 10.84 8.96
C THR A 48 13.82 10.35 9.76
N PHE A 49 14.04 9.43 10.72
CA PHE A 49 12.94 8.99 11.58
C PHE A 49 12.43 10.12 12.47
N GLU A 50 13.31 11.01 12.89
CA GLU A 50 12.97 12.20 13.67
C GLU A 50 12.09 13.16 12.89
N GLU A 51 12.39 13.40 11.60
CA GLU A 51 11.57 14.23 10.72
C GLU A 51 10.19 13.59 10.47
N ILE A 52 10.14 12.26 10.30
CA ILE A 52 8.87 11.51 10.18
C ILE A 52 8.03 11.67 11.44
N LEU A 53 8.66 11.51 12.63
CA LEU A 53 7.97 11.62 13.92
C LEU A 53 7.48 13.03 14.19
N SER A 54 8.30 14.05 13.88
CA SER A 54 7.90 15.45 13.98
C SER A 54 6.66 15.73 13.11
N PHE A 55 6.65 15.23 11.87
CA PHE A 55 5.49 15.38 10.99
C PHE A 55 4.25 14.64 11.52
N ILE A 56 4.40 13.40 12.00
CA ILE A 56 3.29 12.63 12.60
C ILE A 56 2.73 13.37 13.82
N SER A 57 3.59 13.92 14.69
CA SER A 57 3.17 14.69 15.87
C SER A 57 2.28 15.88 15.50
N ILE A 58 2.59 16.59 14.40
CA ILE A 58 1.72 17.64 13.88
C ILE A 58 0.36 17.07 13.45
N LEU A 59 0.35 15.90 12.79
CA LEU A 59 -0.85 15.28 12.23
C LEU A 59 -1.77 14.67 13.29
N THR A 60 -1.28 14.32 14.48
CA THR A 60 -2.14 13.85 15.59
C THR A 60 -3.20 14.86 15.97
N ASN A 61 -2.94 16.17 15.79
CA ASN A 61 -3.93 17.23 15.98
C ASN A 61 -5.15 17.12 15.04
N PHE A 62 -5.05 16.36 13.96
CA PHE A 62 -6.15 16.14 12.99
C PHE A 62 -6.91 14.84 13.20
N ASN A 63 -6.63 14.10 14.30
CA ASN A 63 -7.21 12.80 14.60
C ASN A 63 -6.70 11.69 13.65
N LEU A 64 -5.39 11.72 13.35
CA LEU A 64 -4.72 10.64 12.62
C LEU A 64 -4.74 9.36 13.48
N LYS A 65 -5.38 8.30 12.98
CA LYS A 65 -5.58 7.04 13.71
C LYS A 65 -4.68 5.92 13.21
N LYS A 66 -4.36 5.94 11.93
CA LYS A 66 -3.68 4.82 11.28
C LYS A 66 -2.48 5.27 10.48
N ILE A 67 -1.38 4.55 10.65
CA ILE A 67 -0.17 4.71 9.82
C ILE A 67 0.14 3.37 9.17
N ARG A 68 0.51 3.42 7.89
CA ARG A 68 1.06 2.28 7.18
C ARG A 68 2.46 2.61 6.68
N LEU A 69 3.42 1.84 7.13
CA LEU A 69 4.78 1.89 6.65
C LEU A 69 4.89 1.07 5.36
N THR A 70 5.45 1.69 4.34
CA THR A 70 5.62 1.15 2.99
C THR A 70 6.86 1.79 2.35
N GLY A 71 6.95 1.82 1.03
CA GLY A 71 8.05 2.41 0.28
C GLY A 71 8.25 1.66 -1.02
N GLY A 72 9.49 1.52 -1.44
CA GLY A 72 9.92 0.37 -2.19
C GLY A 72 9.77 -0.86 -1.28
N GLU A 73 10.84 -1.23 -0.55
CA GLU A 73 10.70 -2.23 0.52
C GLU A 73 11.07 -1.62 1.88
N PRO A 74 10.11 -1.45 2.79
CA PRO A 74 10.34 -0.75 4.06
C PRO A 74 11.33 -1.48 4.98
N LEU A 75 11.45 -2.80 4.89
CA LEU A 75 12.39 -3.58 5.71
C LEU A 75 13.87 -3.38 5.30
N LEU A 76 14.15 -2.67 4.21
CA LEU A 76 15.50 -2.20 3.88
C LEU A 76 15.95 -1.03 4.78
N ARG A 77 15.03 -0.30 5.41
CA ARG A 77 15.38 0.74 6.38
C ARG A 77 15.79 0.09 7.71
N ARG A 78 17.04 0.29 8.10
CA ARG A 78 17.57 -0.20 9.38
C ARG A 78 16.79 0.43 10.54
N ASN A 79 16.63 -0.34 11.63
CA ASN A 79 15.99 0.11 12.88
C ASN A 79 14.54 0.61 12.71
N ILE A 80 13.80 0.08 11.73
CA ILE A 80 12.38 0.42 11.50
C ILE A 80 11.53 0.12 12.75
N GLU A 81 11.89 -0.86 13.54
CA GLU A 81 11.25 -1.21 14.81
C GLU A 81 11.27 -0.03 15.82
N ASN A 82 12.35 0.72 15.87
CA ASN A 82 12.44 1.90 16.74
C ASN A 82 11.48 3.01 16.28
N LEU A 83 11.32 3.18 14.96
CA LEU A 83 10.34 4.11 14.42
C LEU A 83 8.92 3.69 14.82
N ILE A 84 8.60 2.39 14.71
CA ILE A 84 7.28 1.85 15.10
C ILE A 84 6.98 2.14 16.56
N GLY A 85 7.94 1.86 17.46
CA GLY A 85 7.77 2.12 18.89
C GLY A 85 7.51 3.59 19.21
N LYS A 86 8.26 4.49 18.56
CA LYS A 86 8.06 5.93 18.72
C LYS A 86 6.72 6.41 18.12
N ILE A 87 6.28 5.86 16.98
CA ILE A 87 4.94 6.16 16.42
C ILE A 87 3.83 5.74 17.38
N LYS A 88 3.93 4.56 17.98
CA LYS A 88 2.96 4.10 19.01
C LYS A 88 2.97 5.03 20.22
N GLY A 89 4.13 5.53 20.63
CA GLY A 89 4.29 6.52 21.70
C GLY A 89 3.60 7.87 21.42
N LEU A 90 3.34 8.20 20.16
CA LEU A 90 2.55 9.38 19.78
C LEU A 90 1.02 9.15 19.82
N GLY A 91 0.55 7.99 20.30
CA GLY A 91 -0.87 7.68 20.45
C GLY A 91 -1.57 7.24 19.16
N ILE A 92 -0.84 6.74 18.17
CA ILE A 92 -1.44 6.20 16.94
C ILE A 92 -2.09 4.85 17.23
N ASP A 93 -3.39 4.72 16.97
CA ASP A 93 -4.19 3.53 17.28
C ASP A 93 -3.66 2.29 16.53
N HIS A 94 -3.31 2.43 15.24
CA HIS A 94 -2.94 1.30 14.40
C HIS A 94 -1.74 1.58 13.49
N VAL A 95 -0.67 0.83 13.69
CA VAL A 95 0.53 0.84 12.83
C VAL A 95 0.60 -0.44 12.02
N ALA A 96 0.62 -0.31 10.70
CA ALA A 96 0.64 -1.43 9.76
C ALA A 96 1.89 -1.40 8.88
N LEU A 97 2.34 -2.56 8.44
CA LEU A 97 3.44 -2.72 7.49
C LEU A 97 2.93 -3.35 6.19
N THR A 98 3.41 -2.87 5.03
CA THR A 98 3.31 -3.60 3.77
C THR A 98 4.71 -3.96 3.31
N THR A 99 4.95 -5.23 3.03
CA THR A 99 6.27 -5.76 2.63
C THR A 99 6.13 -6.80 1.53
N ASN A 100 7.19 -7.01 0.77
CA ASN A 100 7.30 -8.14 -0.15
C ASN A 100 7.65 -9.47 0.56
N GLY A 101 7.90 -9.44 1.86
CA GLY A 101 8.15 -10.61 2.71
C GLY A 101 9.58 -11.14 2.69
N ALA A 102 10.42 -10.81 1.69
CA ALA A 102 11.73 -11.42 1.52
C ALA A 102 12.70 -11.22 2.71
N LEU A 103 12.49 -10.16 3.49
CA LEU A 103 13.32 -9.80 4.65
C LEU A 103 12.62 -10.04 6.00
N LEU A 104 11.40 -10.59 5.98
CA LEU A 104 10.63 -10.86 7.20
C LEU A 104 10.93 -12.28 7.70
N ASN A 105 11.91 -12.40 8.58
CA ASN A 105 12.16 -13.62 9.34
C ASN A 105 11.49 -13.54 10.74
N TYR A 106 11.53 -14.65 11.49
CA TYR A 106 10.88 -14.77 12.79
C TYR A 106 11.36 -13.71 13.78
N ASN A 107 12.68 -13.56 13.95
CA ASN A 107 13.26 -12.57 14.88
C ASN A 107 12.85 -11.14 14.52
N LYS A 108 12.81 -10.80 13.23
CA LYS A 108 12.36 -9.48 12.77
C LYS A 108 10.87 -9.29 13.05
N ALA A 109 10.03 -10.29 12.80
CA ALA A 109 8.60 -10.22 13.06
C ALA A 109 8.30 -10.01 14.54
N GLU A 110 8.95 -10.77 15.45
CA GLU A 110 8.82 -10.59 16.89
C GLU A 110 9.27 -9.20 17.35
N LEU A 111 10.41 -8.73 16.84
CA LEU A 111 10.94 -7.41 17.19
C LEU A 111 9.97 -6.29 16.75
N LEU A 112 9.39 -6.39 15.55
CA LEU A 112 8.37 -5.46 15.07
C LEU A 112 7.10 -5.51 15.94
N LYS A 113 6.63 -6.71 16.30
CA LYS A 113 5.46 -6.91 17.17
C LYS A 113 5.71 -6.32 18.55
N LYS A 114 6.87 -6.62 19.17
CA LYS A 114 7.27 -6.09 20.49
C LYS A 114 7.29 -4.56 20.53
N ASN A 115 7.65 -3.92 19.40
CA ASN A 115 7.65 -2.46 19.27
C ASN A 115 6.28 -1.88 18.88
N GLY A 116 5.22 -2.70 18.80
CA GLY A 116 3.85 -2.23 18.62
C GLY A 116 3.35 -2.24 17.17
N LEU A 117 3.96 -3.01 16.26
CA LEU A 117 3.36 -3.24 14.94
C LEU A 117 2.09 -4.08 15.09
N ASP A 118 0.96 -3.56 14.61
CA ASP A 118 -0.35 -4.19 14.79
C ASP A 118 -0.69 -5.19 13.66
N SER A 119 -0.25 -4.95 12.43
CA SER A 119 -0.58 -5.83 11.32
C SER A 119 0.43 -5.79 10.17
N VAL A 120 0.60 -6.94 9.51
CA VAL A 120 1.46 -7.10 8.34
C VAL A 120 0.61 -7.45 7.12
N THR A 121 0.94 -6.81 6.00
CA THR A 121 0.43 -7.16 4.66
C THR A 121 1.61 -7.60 3.81
N ILE A 122 1.52 -8.80 3.23
CA ILE A 122 2.58 -9.40 2.41
C ILE A 122 2.08 -9.50 0.97
N SER A 123 2.92 -9.11 0.02
CA SER A 123 2.60 -9.20 -1.41
C SER A 123 3.01 -10.56 -1.95
N LEU A 124 2.06 -11.28 -2.58
CA LEU A 124 2.28 -12.58 -3.22
C LEU A 124 1.43 -12.70 -4.47
N ASP A 125 2.01 -12.50 -5.64
CA ASP A 125 1.26 -12.44 -6.90
C ASP A 125 1.12 -13.80 -7.60
N SER A 126 1.91 -14.80 -7.22
CA SER A 126 1.90 -16.14 -7.83
C SER A 126 2.56 -17.19 -6.93
N LEU A 127 2.06 -18.42 -7.01
CA LEU A 127 2.68 -19.62 -6.39
C LEU A 127 3.59 -20.37 -7.39
N LYS A 128 3.50 -20.09 -8.69
CA LYS A 128 4.27 -20.77 -9.75
C LYS A 128 5.53 -19.97 -10.10
N CYS A 129 6.69 -20.61 -10.01
CA CYS A 129 7.98 -19.97 -10.32
C CYS A 129 8.01 -19.36 -11.72
N SER A 130 7.42 -20.01 -12.72
CA SER A 130 7.37 -19.52 -14.10
C SER A 130 6.59 -18.21 -14.25
N ILE A 131 5.45 -18.10 -13.57
CA ILE A 131 4.62 -16.89 -13.60
C ILE A 131 5.25 -15.80 -12.72
N ASN A 132 5.72 -16.19 -11.54
CA ASN A 132 6.36 -15.26 -10.63
C ASN A 132 7.59 -14.57 -11.27
N ARG A 133 8.41 -15.31 -12.04
CA ARG A 133 9.55 -14.73 -12.76
C ARG A 133 9.14 -13.71 -13.84
N LYS A 134 7.96 -13.87 -14.45
CA LYS A 134 7.42 -12.89 -15.41
C LYS A 134 7.02 -11.58 -14.69
N ILE A 135 6.47 -11.71 -13.49
CA ILE A 135 6.03 -10.54 -12.70
C ILE A 135 7.22 -9.92 -11.98
N ASN A 136 8.07 -10.74 -11.37
CA ASN A 136 9.21 -10.29 -10.57
C ASN A 136 10.38 -11.31 -10.62
N PRO A 137 11.39 -11.06 -11.47
CA PRO A 137 12.51 -11.99 -11.66
C PRO A 137 13.39 -12.17 -10.41
N HIS A 138 13.32 -11.27 -9.44
CA HIS A 138 14.10 -11.30 -8.21
C HIS A 138 13.37 -11.92 -7.01
N SER A 139 12.11 -12.31 -7.18
CA SER A 139 11.30 -12.86 -6.10
C SER A 139 11.74 -14.30 -5.76
N ASN A 140 11.71 -14.60 -4.46
CA ASN A 140 11.81 -15.95 -3.91
C ASN A 140 10.50 -16.32 -3.24
N ILE A 141 9.67 -17.13 -3.94
CA ILE A 141 8.32 -17.52 -3.48
C ILE A 141 8.38 -18.22 -2.12
N SER A 142 9.36 -19.11 -1.90
CA SER A 142 9.48 -19.84 -0.62
C SER A 142 9.62 -18.85 0.54
N LYS A 143 10.53 -17.88 0.44
CA LYS A 143 10.70 -16.85 1.48
C LYS A 143 9.43 -16.03 1.72
N VAL A 144 8.66 -15.74 0.67
CA VAL A 144 7.40 -15.00 0.80
C VAL A 144 6.34 -15.84 1.52
N ILE A 145 6.26 -17.13 1.19
CA ILE A 145 5.36 -18.09 1.87
C ILE A 145 5.76 -18.24 3.34
N ASP A 146 7.05 -18.42 3.63
CA ASP A 146 7.56 -18.50 5.00
C ASP A 146 7.22 -17.22 5.79
N ALA A 147 7.36 -16.05 5.18
CA ALA A 147 6.99 -14.78 5.80
C ALA A 147 5.48 -14.70 6.12
N ILE A 148 4.61 -15.31 5.30
CA ILE A 148 3.16 -15.37 5.59
C ILE A 148 2.91 -16.25 6.81
N TYR A 149 3.53 -17.42 6.91
CA TYR A 149 3.39 -18.31 8.08
C TYR A 149 3.95 -17.62 9.35
N ILE A 150 5.11 -16.99 9.27
CA ILE A 150 5.70 -16.21 10.37
C ILE A 150 4.76 -15.09 10.81
N ALA A 151 4.16 -14.37 9.84
CA ALA A 151 3.22 -13.29 10.18
C ALA A 151 1.97 -13.81 10.88
N ILE A 152 1.45 -14.99 10.49
CA ILE A 152 0.31 -15.62 11.16
C ILE A 152 0.68 -16.03 12.59
N ASP A 153 1.82 -16.67 12.76
CA ASP A 153 2.29 -17.15 14.06
C ASP A 153 2.52 -15.97 15.04
N VAL A 154 3.25 -14.95 14.60
CA VAL A 154 3.62 -13.82 15.46
C VAL A 154 2.46 -12.85 15.67
N PHE A 155 1.66 -12.52 14.64
CA PHE A 155 0.60 -11.48 14.72
C PHE A 155 -0.80 -12.07 14.86
N GLY A 156 -0.95 -13.39 14.83
CA GLY A 156 -2.24 -14.09 14.88
C GLY A 156 -3.00 -14.08 13.55
N SER A 157 -2.60 -13.27 12.60
CA SER A 157 -3.19 -13.20 11.26
C SER A 157 -2.26 -12.49 10.27
N ALA A 158 -2.48 -12.72 8.97
CA ALA A 158 -1.78 -11.98 7.91
C ALA A 158 -2.74 -11.48 6.84
N LYS A 159 -2.33 -10.43 6.12
CA LYS A 159 -3.00 -10.00 4.89
C LYS A 159 -2.10 -10.30 3.71
N ILE A 160 -2.66 -10.90 2.67
CA ILE A 160 -1.96 -11.24 1.44
C ILE A 160 -2.52 -10.36 0.33
N ASN A 161 -1.69 -9.52 -0.28
CA ASN A 161 -2.07 -8.74 -1.45
C ASN A 161 -1.64 -9.47 -2.72
N VAL A 162 -2.55 -9.60 -3.66
CA VAL A 162 -2.36 -10.21 -4.98
C VAL A 162 -2.79 -9.20 -6.03
N VAL A 163 -1.86 -8.65 -6.80
CA VAL A 163 -2.21 -7.85 -7.98
C VAL A 163 -2.57 -8.80 -9.10
N VAL A 164 -3.84 -8.79 -9.53
CA VAL A 164 -4.31 -9.71 -10.56
C VAL A 164 -4.23 -9.05 -11.93
N MET A 165 -3.44 -9.66 -12.81
CA MET A 165 -3.27 -9.27 -14.21
C MET A 165 -3.85 -10.34 -15.12
N LYS A 166 -4.77 -9.93 -16.01
CA LYS A 166 -5.42 -10.83 -16.97
C LYS A 166 -4.37 -11.52 -17.86
N ASN A 167 -4.53 -12.82 -18.06
CA ASN A 167 -3.64 -13.67 -18.87
C ASN A 167 -2.19 -13.79 -18.32
N ILE A 168 -1.88 -13.28 -17.13
CA ILE A 168 -0.58 -13.44 -16.47
C ILE A 168 -0.73 -14.35 -15.27
N ASN A 169 -1.49 -13.93 -14.22
CA ASN A 169 -1.70 -14.69 -13.00
C ASN A 169 -3.18 -14.87 -12.63
N SER A 170 -4.11 -14.43 -13.47
CA SER A 170 -5.56 -14.58 -13.20
C SER A 170 -6.00 -16.04 -13.02
N GLN A 171 -5.31 -17.01 -13.62
CA GLN A 171 -5.57 -18.44 -13.46
C GLN A 171 -5.07 -19.03 -12.12
N GLU A 172 -4.31 -18.27 -11.31
CA GLU A 172 -3.78 -18.77 -10.03
C GLU A 172 -4.62 -18.39 -8.80
N ILE A 173 -5.72 -17.67 -9.01
CA ILE A 173 -6.62 -17.21 -7.93
C ILE A 173 -7.02 -18.37 -7.01
N LEU A 174 -7.47 -19.48 -7.60
CA LEU A 174 -7.88 -20.66 -6.85
C LEU A 174 -6.72 -21.41 -6.19
N ASP A 175 -5.56 -21.47 -6.83
CA ASP A 175 -4.35 -22.08 -6.27
C ASP A 175 -3.90 -21.31 -5.02
N ILE A 176 -3.91 -19.97 -5.06
CA ILE A 176 -3.57 -19.12 -3.92
C ILE A 176 -4.58 -19.32 -2.77
N ILE A 177 -5.88 -19.36 -3.08
CA ILE A 177 -6.91 -19.65 -2.06
C ILE A 177 -6.69 -21.03 -1.46
N ASN A 178 -6.51 -22.06 -2.29
CA ASN A 178 -6.29 -23.44 -1.84
C ASN A 178 -5.09 -23.56 -0.88
N LYS A 179 -4.01 -22.83 -1.15
CA LYS A 179 -2.80 -22.82 -0.32
C LYS A 179 -3.06 -22.31 1.09
N PHE A 180 -3.91 -21.28 1.24
CA PHE A 180 -4.06 -20.53 2.49
C PHE A 180 -5.45 -20.63 3.14
N LYS A 181 -6.42 -21.33 2.55
CA LYS A 181 -7.84 -21.36 2.96
C LYS A 181 -8.10 -21.74 4.41
N ASN A 182 -7.23 -22.56 5.01
CA ASN A 182 -7.37 -23.03 6.40
C ASN A 182 -6.62 -22.15 7.42
N LEU A 183 -5.99 -21.07 6.97
CA LEU A 183 -5.20 -20.16 7.81
C LEU A 183 -5.98 -18.87 8.08
N ASN A 184 -5.67 -18.22 9.20
CA ASN A 184 -6.26 -16.90 9.53
C ASN A 184 -5.63 -15.79 8.66
N VAL A 185 -6.04 -15.73 7.41
CA VAL A 185 -5.56 -14.75 6.43
C VAL A 185 -6.70 -14.01 5.75
N GLU A 186 -6.41 -12.78 5.31
CA GLU A 186 -7.25 -12.04 4.36
C GLU A 186 -6.51 -11.95 3.04
N ILE A 187 -6.94 -12.72 2.03
CA ILE A 187 -6.38 -12.69 0.67
C ILE A 187 -7.08 -11.60 -0.11
N ARG A 188 -6.33 -10.57 -0.51
CA ARG A 188 -6.85 -9.39 -1.22
C ARG A 188 -6.46 -9.43 -2.67
N PHE A 189 -7.42 -9.64 -3.52
CA PHE A 189 -7.26 -9.54 -4.97
C PHE A 189 -7.44 -8.08 -5.40
N ILE A 190 -6.43 -7.53 -6.04
CA ILE A 190 -6.34 -6.12 -6.42
C ILE A 190 -6.37 -6.04 -7.93
N GLU A 191 -7.30 -5.27 -8.48
CA GLU A 191 -7.29 -4.95 -9.90
C GLU A 191 -6.02 -4.18 -10.27
N PHE A 192 -5.36 -4.58 -11.36
CA PHE A 192 -4.17 -3.91 -11.86
C PHE A 192 -4.48 -2.46 -12.22
N MET A 193 -3.72 -1.50 -11.67
CA MET A 193 -3.99 -0.06 -11.71
C MET A 193 -2.98 0.70 -12.56
N ASP A 194 -3.41 1.84 -13.10
CA ASP A 194 -2.66 2.80 -13.90
C ASP A 194 -1.85 3.80 -13.03
N VAL A 195 -1.14 3.31 -12.03
CA VAL A 195 -0.29 4.13 -11.15
C VAL A 195 1.10 4.26 -11.74
N GLY A 196 1.60 5.49 -11.86
CA GLY A 196 2.86 5.77 -12.54
C GLY A 196 2.74 5.67 -14.06
N GLU A 197 3.88 5.71 -14.74
CA GLU A 197 3.99 5.68 -16.20
C GLU A 197 4.71 4.43 -16.68
N THR A 198 5.46 3.78 -15.80
CA THR A 198 6.42 2.72 -16.16
C THR A 198 5.80 1.32 -16.24
N ASN A 199 4.54 1.14 -15.83
CA ASN A 199 3.92 -0.18 -15.68
C ASN A 199 3.18 -0.71 -16.92
N GLU A 200 3.21 0.02 -18.06
CA GLU A 200 2.56 -0.34 -19.32
C GLU A 200 1.08 -0.74 -19.17
N TRP A 201 0.38 -0.09 -18.24
CA TRP A 201 -0.99 -0.42 -17.95
C TRP A 201 -1.93 -0.12 -19.12
N ASN A 202 -2.85 -1.06 -19.39
CA ASN A 202 -4.01 -0.87 -20.26
C ASN A 202 -5.22 -1.65 -19.73
N PHE A 203 -6.42 -1.34 -20.22
CA PHE A 203 -7.65 -2.01 -19.76
C PHE A 203 -7.70 -3.50 -20.08
N GLU A 204 -7.03 -3.95 -21.13
CA GLU A 204 -7.03 -5.35 -21.54
C GLU A 204 -6.31 -6.24 -20.52
N LYS A 205 -5.34 -5.67 -19.78
CA LYS A 205 -4.61 -6.34 -18.69
C LYS A 205 -5.41 -6.40 -17.38
N VAL A 206 -6.54 -5.70 -17.29
CA VAL A 206 -7.37 -5.69 -16.07
C VAL A 206 -8.22 -6.94 -16.00
N TYR A 207 -8.12 -7.66 -14.90
CA TYR A 207 -9.04 -8.73 -14.52
C TYR A 207 -9.96 -8.20 -13.44
N SER A 208 -11.25 -8.05 -13.76
CA SER A 208 -12.20 -7.35 -12.89
C SER A 208 -12.46 -8.11 -11.60
N SER A 209 -12.74 -7.38 -10.52
CA SER A 209 -13.14 -7.97 -9.24
C SER A 209 -14.40 -8.84 -9.37
N GLU A 210 -15.28 -8.52 -10.31
CA GLU A 210 -16.47 -9.35 -10.63
C GLU A 210 -16.05 -10.67 -11.27
N SER A 211 -15.11 -10.66 -12.21
CA SER A 211 -14.56 -11.90 -12.79
C SER A 211 -13.90 -12.77 -11.73
N ILE A 212 -13.09 -12.15 -10.86
CA ILE A 212 -12.44 -12.84 -9.74
C ILE A 212 -13.49 -13.46 -8.81
N TYR A 213 -14.54 -12.69 -8.45
CA TYR A 213 -15.63 -13.19 -7.61
C TYR A 213 -16.34 -14.38 -8.28
N ASN A 214 -16.64 -14.31 -9.56
CA ASN A 214 -17.31 -15.38 -10.30
C ASN A 214 -16.44 -16.65 -10.35
N ASP A 215 -15.14 -16.53 -10.57
CA ASP A 215 -14.23 -17.68 -10.55
C ASP A 215 -14.19 -18.36 -9.18
N ILE A 216 -14.13 -17.57 -8.10
CA ILE A 216 -14.11 -18.10 -6.73
C ILE A 216 -15.46 -18.74 -6.37
N SER A 217 -16.58 -18.10 -6.73
CA SER A 217 -17.93 -18.55 -6.36
C SER A 217 -18.35 -19.85 -7.00
N ARG A 218 -17.71 -20.27 -8.11
CA ARG A 218 -17.92 -21.60 -8.71
C ARG A 218 -17.37 -22.74 -7.86
N HIS A 219 -16.43 -22.44 -6.95
CA HIS A 219 -15.71 -23.45 -6.13
C HIS A 219 -15.94 -23.29 -4.63
N TYR A 220 -16.31 -22.08 -4.18
CA TYR A 220 -16.49 -21.76 -2.77
C TYR A 220 -17.76 -20.95 -2.54
N THR A 221 -18.49 -21.27 -1.49
CA THR A 221 -19.58 -20.44 -1.01
C THR A 221 -19.01 -19.23 -0.28
N LEU A 222 -19.38 -18.02 -0.74
CA LEU A 222 -18.95 -16.75 -0.20
C LEU A 222 -20.06 -16.07 0.59
N THR A 223 -19.80 -15.69 1.83
CA THR A 223 -20.70 -14.87 2.65
C THR A 223 -20.14 -13.47 2.79
N LYS A 224 -20.88 -12.45 2.33
CA LYS A 224 -20.42 -11.06 2.42
C LYS A 224 -20.29 -10.64 3.87
N LEU A 225 -19.17 -10.03 4.21
CA LEU A 225 -18.94 -9.41 5.51
C LEU A 225 -19.36 -7.94 5.48
N VAL A 226 -19.66 -7.39 6.65
CA VAL A 226 -19.95 -5.96 6.79
C VAL A 226 -18.69 -5.17 6.43
N ASP A 227 -18.84 -4.20 5.54
CA ASP A 227 -17.73 -3.35 5.11
C ASP A 227 -17.35 -2.39 6.25
N GLU A 228 -16.07 -2.38 6.60
CA GLU A 228 -15.54 -1.37 7.53
C GLU A 228 -15.59 0.01 6.87
N LYS A 229 -15.93 1.03 7.65
CA LYS A 229 -15.92 2.42 7.18
C LYS A 229 -14.56 2.77 6.57
N ASN A 230 -14.57 3.38 5.40
CA ASN A 230 -13.37 3.79 4.65
C ASN A 230 -12.47 2.63 4.20
N SER A 231 -12.96 1.38 4.19
CA SER A 231 -12.23 0.24 3.64
C SER A 231 -12.03 0.38 2.13
N THR A 232 -10.88 -0.11 1.63
CA THR A 232 -10.63 -0.24 0.19
C THR A 232 -11.07 -1.58 -0.37
N SER A 233 -11.28 -2.55 0.51
CA SER A 233 -11.58 -3.93 0.17
C SER A 233 -12.99 -4.27 0.63
N THR A 234 -13.81 -4.79 -0.28
CA THR A 234 -15.03 -5.51 0.06
C THR A 234 -14.65 -6.91 0.47
N LYS A 235 -15.14 -7.39 1.63
CA LYS A 235 -14.70 -8.63 2.27
C LYS A 235 -15.75 -9.71 2.24
N TRP A 236 -15.31 -10.95 2.07
CA TRP A 236 -16.14 -12.16 2.05
C TRP A 236 -15.50 -13.26 2.87
N GLN A 237 -16.31 -13.96 3.66
CA GLN A 237 -15.90 -15.17 4.36
C GLN A 237 -16.05 -16.36 3.42
N LEU A 238 -15.02 -17.18 3.31
CA LEU A 238 -15.12 -18.52 2.73
C LEU A 238 -15.86 -19.43 3.73
N LYS A 239 -17.02 -19.98 3.35
CA LYS A 239 -17.86 -20.77 4.26
C LYS A 239 -17.10 -22.00 4.77
N ASN A 240 -17.13 -22.21 6.08
CA ASN A 240 -16.46 -23.32 6.79
C ASN A 240 -14.92 -23.32 6.67
N LEU A 241 -14.30 -22.19 6.33
CA LEU A 241 -12.85 -22.04 6.21
C LEU A 241 -12.38 -20.82 7.02
N SER A 242 -11.10 -20.80 7.41
CA SER A 242 -10.55 -19.71 8.22
C SER A 242 -10.23 -18.45 7.39
N ALA A 243 -9.87 -18.62 6.13
CA ALA A 243 -9.49 -17.52 5.28
C ALA A 243 -10.68 -16.65 4.84
N LYS A 244 -10.40 -15.37 4.68
CA LYS A 244 -11.28 -14.38 4.05
C LYS A 244 -10.72 -13.98 2.70
N VAL A 245 -11.59 -13.62 1.77
CA VAL A 245 -11.20 -13.00 0.51
C VAL A 245 -11.68 -11.55 0.46
N GLY A 246 -10.86 -10.68 -0.09
CA GLY A 246 -11.15 -9.26 -0.25
C GLY A 246 -10.96 -8.83 -1.70
N PHE A 247 -11.79 -7.91 -2.19
CA PHE A 247 -11.65 -7.35 -3.54
C PHE A 247 -11.35 -5.86 -3.45
N ILE A 248 -10.26 -5.43 -4.09
CA ILE A 248 -9.89 -4.01 -4.21
C ILE A 248 -10.15 -3.58 -5.66
N SER A 249 -11.39 -3.14 -5.90
CA SER A 249 -11.96 -2.83 -7.22
C SER A 249 -11.61 -1.40 -7.65
N SER A 250 -10.30 -1.10 -7.75
CA SER A 250 -9.81 0.27 -8.01
C SER A 250 -10.17 0.81 -9.40
N ILE A 251 -10.47 -0.08 -10.35
CA ILE A 251 -10.78 0.23 -11.75
C ILE A 251 -12.28 0.16 -12.00
N THR A 252 -12.91 -0.95 -11.60
CA THR A 252 -14.32 -1.21 -11.96
C THR A 252 -15.32 -0.60 -11.00
N ARG A 253 -14.98 -0.52 -9.69
CA ARG A 253 -15.82 0.09 -8.63
C ARG A 253 -14.98 0.99 -7.73
N PRO A 254 -14.57 2.17 -8.18
CA PRO A 254 -13.69 3.07 -7.42
C PRO A 254 -14.31 3.51 -6.09
N PHE A 255 -13.47 3.60 -5.05
CA PHE A 255 -13.84 3.96 -3.69
C PHE A 255 -13.37 5.37 -3.29
N CYS A 256 -13.29 6.31 -4.23
CA CYS A 256 -12.83 7.69 -3.98
C CYS A 256 -13.74 8.43 -2.99
N GLY A 257 -15.04 8.15 -3.00
CA GLY A 257 -16.04 8.83 -2.16
C GLY A 257 -15.82 8.67 -0.65
N SER A 258 -15.15 7.61 -0.20
CA SER A 258 -14.83 7.35 1.21
C SER A 258 -13.33 7.37 1.51
N CYS A 259 -12.48 7.89 0.61
CA CYS A 259 -11.04 7.83 0.76
C CYS A 259 -10.50 8.82 1.79
N ASN A 260 -10.07 8.34 2.95
CA ASN A 260 -9.52 9.11 4.07
C ASN A 260 -7.98 9.07 4.15
N ARG A 261 -7.31 8.74 3.05
CA ARG A 261 -5.86 8.46 3.02
C ARG A 261 -5.08 9.61 2.43
N ALA A 262 -3.93 9.90 3.07
CA ALA A 262 -2.84 10.67 2.48
C ALA A 262 -1.58 9.81 2.38
N ARG A 263 -0.55 10.34 1.72
CA ARG A 263 0.75 9.69 1.54
C ARG A 263 1.88 10.68 1.81
N LEU A 264 2.97 10.14 2.32
CA LEU A 264 4.24 10.83 2.49
C LEU A 264 5.30 10.04 1.75
N SER A 265 5.95 10.64 0.76
CA SER A 265 7.07 10.01 0.03
C SER A 265 8.33 9.95 0.89
N ALA A 266 9.30 9.16 0.45
CA ALA A 266 10.56 8.95 1.16
C ALA A 266 11.40 10.22 1.30
N ASP A 267 11.26 11.17 0.38
CA ASP A 267 11.90 12.49 0.37
C ASP A 267 10.98 13.61 0.90
N GLY A 268 9.86 13.24 1.52
CA GLY A 268 9.03 14.17 2.28
C GLY A 268 8.04 14.99 1.49
N PHE A 269 7.55 14.50 0.35
CA PHE A 269 6.40 15.13 -0.30
C PHE A 269 5.10 14.50 0.22
N PHE A 270 4.15 15.36 0.57
CA PHE A 270 2.80 14.99 1.02
C PHE A 270 1.82 15.01 -0.14
N TYR A 271 1.08 13.92 -0.32
CA TYR A 271 0.11 13.72 -1.38
C TYR A 271 -1.25 13.35 -0.81
N THR A 272 -2.30 13.90 -1.38
CA THR A 272 -3.70 13.62 -0.98
C THR A 272 -4.33 12.46 -1.76
N CYS A 273 -3.71 12.04 -2.86
CA CYS A 273 -4.19 10.95 -3.72
C CYS A 273 -3.04 10.04 -4.18
N LEU A 274 -3.31 8.77 -4.48
CA LEU A 274 -2.37 7.83 -5.12
C LEU A 274 -1.99 8.28 -6.54
N PHE A 275 -2.90 8.96 -7.20
CA PHE A 275 -2.77 9.42 -8.60
C PHE A 275 -2.45 10.93 -8.68
N ALA A 276 -1.98 11.52 -7.58
CA ALA A 276 -1.55 12.91 -7.60
C ALA A 276 -0.30 13.09 -8.47
N THR A 277 -0.24 14.19 -9.19
CA THR A 277 0.92 14.59 -10.02
C THR A 277 1.84 15.55 -9.29
N HIS A 278 1.35 16.23 -8.25
CA HIS A 278 2.08 17.19 -7.46
C HIS A 278 1.93 16.90 -5.97
N GLY A 279 3.02 17.08 -5.22
CA GLY A 279 3.07 16.95 -3.77
C GLY A 279 3.51 18.24 -3.08
N TYR A 280 3.13 18.39 -1.82
CA TYR A 280 3.61 19.48 -0.97
C TYR A 280 4.90 19.05 -0.26
N ASN A 281 5.98 19.85 -0.40
CA ASN A 281 7.28 19.54 0.16
C ASN A 281 7.33 19.81 1.69
N VAL A 282 7.04 18.79 2.48
CA VAL A 282 7.11 18.81 3.94
C VAL A 282 8.55 18.88 4.42
N LEU A 283 9.48 18.16 3.77
CA LEU A 283 10.89 18.11 4.16
C LEU A 283 11.51 19.50 4.15
N LYS A 284 11.26 20.30 3.10
CA LYS A 284 11.73 21.67 3.03
C LYS A 284 11.24 22.52 4.21
N ARG A 285 10.01 22.29 4.68
CA ARG A 285 9.43 22.98 5.84
C ARG A 285 10.06 22.53 7.14
N LEU A 286 10.25 21.23 7.33
CA LEU A 286 10.88 20.66 8.53
C LEU A 286 12.33 21.11 8.71
N ARG A 287 13.08 21.26 7.61
CA ARG A 287 14.50 21.70 7.62
C ARG A 287 14.69 23.21 7.58
N SER A 288 13.62 23.97 7.41
CA SER A 288 13.68 25.44 7.49
C SER A 288 13.30 25.91 8.89
N SER A 289 13.61 27.17 9.21
CA SER A 289 13.18 27.84 10.45
C SER A 289 11.66 28.10 10.51
N SER A 290 10.86 27.43 9.68
CA SER A 290 9.40 27.56 9.67
C SER A 290 8.80 26.98 10.93
N SER A 291 7.81 27.66 11.52
CA SER A 291 7.14 27.17 12.72
C SER A 291 6.29 25.92 12.41
N GLU A 292 6.20 25.00 13.36
CA GLU A 292 5.30 23.82 13.29
C GLU A 292 3.85 24.24 13.01
N LEU A 293 3.43 25.38 13.57
CA LEU A 293 2.09 25.94 13.35
C LEU A 293 1.86 26.26 11.88
N LYS A 294 2.85 26.78 11.17
CA LYS A 294 2.75 27.05 9.73
C LYS A 294 2.57 25.76 8.94
N LEU A 295 3.37 24.72 9.22
CA LEU A 295 3.24 23.42 8.57
C LEU A 295 1.88 22.80 8.86
N LYS A 296 1.39 22.87 10.11
CA LYS A 296 0.04 22.43 10.49
C LYS A 296 -1.04 23.12 9.66
N ASN A 297 -0.97 24.46 9.54
CA ASN A 297 -1.92 25.25 8.77
C ASN A 297 -1.88 24.91 7.27
N ASP A 298 -0.68 24.74 6.71
CA ASP A 298 -0.49 24.35 5.30
C ASP A 298 -1.15 22.99 5.02
N ILE A 299 -0.95 21.98 5.88
CA ILE A 299 -1.57 20.66 5.72
C ILE A 299 -3.09 20.72 5.89
N GLN A 300 -3.58 21.51 6.85
CA GLN A 300 -5.02 21.72 7.04
C GLN A 300 -5.65 22.33 5.79
N ASP A 301 -5.01 23.34 5.20
CA ASP A 301 -5.49 24.04 4.00
C ASP A 301 -5.48 23.08 2.78
N ILE A 302 -4.40 22.34 2.58
CA ILE A 302 -4.30 21.34 1.51
C ILE A 302 -5.41 20.30 1.64
N TRP A 303 -5.63 19.71 2.82
CA TRP A 303 -6.66 18.72 3.00
C TRP A 303 -8.06 19.29 2.82
N SER A 304 -8.36 20.44 3.41
CA SER A 304 -9.70 21.06 3.34
C SER A 304 -10.11 21.45 1.90
N LYS A 305 -9.14 21.75 1.03
CA LYS A 305 -9.37 22.06 -0.40
C LYS A 305 -9.43 20.81 -1.30
N ARG A 306 -9.16 19.61 -0.77
CA ARG A 306 -9.09 18.37 -1.51
C ARG A 306 -10.40 18.01 -2.20
N ILE A 307 -10.33 17.67 -3.49
CA ILE A 307 -11.44 17.19 -4.33
C ILE A 307 -11.10 15.92 -5.11
N ASP A 308 -9.97 15.27 -4.80
CA ASP A 308 -9.44 14.13 -5.54
C ASP A 308 -10.46 13.01 -5.74
N GLN A 309 -10.73 12.64 -7.00
CA GLN A 309 -11.59 11.56 -7.42
C GLN A 309 -11.06 10.86 -8.69
N TYR A 310 -9.73 10.81 -8.88
CA TYR A 310 -9.12 10.31 -10.12
C TYR A 310 -9.72 8.98 -10.61
N SER A 311 -9.86 7.97 -9.73
CA SER A 311 -10.35 6.66 -10.15
C SER A 311 -11.80 6.69 -10.65
N VAL A 312 -12.63 7.59 -10.16
CA VAL A 312 -14.01 7.82 -10.65
C VAL A 312 -13.97 8.55 -12.00
N LEU A 313 -13.12 9.57 -12.10
CA LEU A 313 -12.99 10.43 -13.28
C LEU A 313 -12.01 9.89 -14.34
N ARG A 314 -11.46 8.68 -14.12
CA ARG A 314 -10.42 8.08 -14.99
C ARG A 314 -10.74 8.14 -16.48
N LYS A 315 -11.98 7.90 -16.88
CA LYS A 315 -12.39 7.95 -18.29
C LYS A 315 -12.27 9.36 -18.86
N THR A 316 -12.62 10.37 -18.06
CA THR A 316 -12.56 11.79 -18.45
C THR A 316 -11.11 12.26 -18.56
N HIS A 317 -10.24 11.90 -17.59
CA HIS A 317 -8.81 12.22 -17.62
C HIS A 317 -8.03 11.57 -18.76
N ARG A 318 -8.56 10.48 -19.36
CA ARG A 318 -7.93 9.81 -20.51
C ARG A 318 -8.18 10.48 -21.85
N ILE A 319 -9.21 11.29 -21.95
CA ILE A 319 -9.55 12.04 -23.17
C ILE A 319 -8.66 13.30 -23.27
N GLY A 320 -8.16 13.82 -22.13
CA GLY A 320 -7.14 14.87 -22.11
C GLY A 320 -5.71 14.27 -22.11
N ASN A 321 -4.76 14.98 -22.70
CA ASN A 321 -3.34 14.63 -22.78
C ASN A 321 -2.60 14.62 -21.41
N ASP A 322 -3.30 14.52 -20.28
CA ASP A 322 -2.76 14.52 -18.90
C ASP A 322 -2.04 13.21 -18.53
N ARG A 323 -1.34 12.58 -19.47
CA ARG A 323 -0.53 11.37 -19.20
C ARG A 323 0.84 11.72 -18.62
N GLU A 324 1.27 12.96 -18.77
CA GLU A 324 2.60 13.40 -18.35
C GLU A 324 2.65 13.65 -16.83
N ASN A 325 3.70 13.11 -16.18
CA ASN A 325 4.07 13.34 -14.77
C ASN A 325 3.29 12.54 -13.70
N LYS A 326 2.81 11.35 -13.98
CA LYS A 326 2.30 10.47 -12.92
C LYS A 326 3.46 10.00 -12.03
N ILE A 327 3.22 10.08 -10.74
CA ILE A 327 4.21 9.65 -9.74
C ILE A 327 4.19 8.13 -9.61
N GLU A 328 5.37 7.52 -9.61
CA GLU A 328 5.52 6.08 -9.51
C GLU A 328 5.04 5.53 -8.15
N MET A 329 4.43 4.33 -8.18
CA MET A 329 3.94 3.67 -6.98
C MET A 329 5.06 3.40 -5.96
N SER A 330 6.24 3.03 -6.44
CA SER A 330 7.42 2.76 -5.62
C SER A 330 7.90 3.98 -4.84
N TYR A 331 7.66 5.17 -5.36
CA TYR A 331 8.06 6.44 -4.75
C TYR A 331 7.12 6.87 -3.63
N ILE A 332 5.79 6.78 -3.85
CA ILE A 332 4.79 7.22 -2.87
C ILE A 332 4.19 6.10 -2.03
N GLY A 333 4.68 4.90 -2.20
CA GLY A 333 4.25 3.71 -1.46
C GLY A 333 2.90 3.16 -1.90
N GLY A 334 2.90 1.98 -2.44
CA GLY A 334 1.73 1.23 -2.91
C GLY A 334 0.87 0.63 -1.79
#